data_e66b189ebeea06ed4d5623a2946ba398
#
_entry.id   e66b189ebeea06ed4d5623a2946ba398
#
_cell.length_a   1.000
_cell.length_b   1.000
_cell.length_c   1.000
_cell.angle_alpha   90.00
_cell.angle_beta   90.00
_cell.angle_gamma   90.00
#
_symmetry.space_group_name_H-M   'P 1'
#
loop_
_entity.id
_entity.type
_entity.pdbx_description
1 polymer ?
#
loop_
_entity_poly.entity_id
_entity_poly.type
_entity_poly.pdbx_seq_one_letter_code
_entity_poly.pdbx_strand_id
1 'polypeptide(L)'
;LDFMIKVCKLNQENVIRQITNGTFDNVSLSESNFADDIVLSMYEQGILGCLSNSLKDKRRVNSSLPFDLILSLAIAAKMKVKMSLSDIPYAIQDHRVLAKLGYNIVDTDGKLKEALMRESSLRLLLGKYNSDELFSAYNDTVQNYIMPKLNAQPDIHILDCTDLEVNLDNANYEGADVTKNKKGDVSRGYKLGTIRGLYEDTGIIEEICFGGLKTHDLNLTKEMIKNSKVFKEGDILINDRGFLDRDLINYMKNER
;
A
#
# COMPACT_ATOMS: atom_id res chain seq x y z
N LEU A 1 3.42 -28.22 20.45
CA LEU A 1 2.91 -26.90 20.10
C LEU A 1 3.03 -26.02 21.35
N ASP A 2 4.13 -25.27 21.46
CA ASP A 2 4.29 -24.28 22.54
C ASP A 2 3.33 -23.12 22.25
N PHE A 3 2.22 -23.09 22.96
CA PHE A 3 1.33 -21.95 22.97
C PHE A 3 2.00 -20.81 23.71
N MET A 4 2.57 -19.86 22.98
CA MET A 4 3.13 -18.66 23.57
C MET A 4 1.99 -17.69 23.88
N ILE A 5 1.63 -17.57 25.15
CA ILE A 5 0.67 -16.56 25.59
C ILE A 5 1.31 -15.21 25.48
N LYS A 6 0.83 -14.40 24.53
CA LYS A 6 1.30 -13.03 24.30
C LYS A 6 0.35 -12.08 25.03
N VAL A 7 0.86 -11.35 26.00
CA VAL A 7 0.08 -10.41 26.80
C VAL A 7 0.34 -8.99 26.31
N CYS A 8 -0.74 -8.23 26.08
CA CYS A 8 -0.66 -6.83 25.70
C CYS A 8 0.01 -6.00 26.80
N LYS A 9 0.87 -5.05 26.42
CA LYS A 9 1.85 -4.38 27.31
C LYS A 9 1.27 -3.53 28.43
N LEU A 10 -0.02 -3.17 28.39
CA LEU A 10 -0.70 -2.40 29.44
C LEU A 10 -0.99 -3.33 30.62
N ASN A 11 -0.35 -3.08 31.75
CA ASN A 11 -0.51 -3.86 32.98
C ASN A 11 -0.16 -5.34 32.87
N GLN A 12 0.93 -5.67 32.18
CA GLN A 12 1.38 -7.04 31.92
C GLN A 12 1.38 -7.92 33.17
N GLU A 13 1.91 -7.43 34.28
CA GLU A 13 1.94 -8.16 35.55
C GLU A 13 0.54 -8.45 36.12
N ASN A 14 -0.38 -7.48 36.00
CA ASN A 14 -1.75 -7.66 36.44
C ASN A 14 -2.50 -8.68 35.59
N VAL A 15 -2.33 -8.62 34.26
CA VAL A 15 -2.94 -9.58 33.34
C VAL A 15 -2.38 -10.98 33.55
N ILE A 16 -1.07 -11.15 33.71
CA ILE A 16 -0.46 -12.44 34.03
C ILE A 16 -1.00 -12.97 35.36
N ARG A 17 -1.11 -12.13 36.37
CA ARG A 17 -1.68 -12.52 37.66
C ARG A 17 -3.14 -12.95 37.54
N GLN A 18 -3.97 -12.23 36.76
CA GLN A 18 -5.36 -12.60 36.50
C GLN A 18 -5.47 -13.94 35.79
N ILE A 19 -4.64 -14.17 34.76
CA ILE A 19 -4.59 -15.47 34.06
C ILE A 19 -4.17 -16.58 35.03
N THR A 20 -3.14 -16.37 35.82
CA THR A 20 -2.61 -17.38 36.79
C THR A 20 -3.64 -17.70 37.87
N ASN A 21 -4.43 -16.72 38.31
CA ASN A 21 -5.45 -16.90 39.35
C ASN A 21 -6.81 -17.32 38.79
N GLY A 22 -6.96 -17.45 37.47
CA GLY A 22 -8.24 -17.79 36.83
C GLY A 22 -9.31 -16.69 36.97
N THR A 23 -8.92 -15.43 37.27
CA THR A 23 -9.83 -14.29 37.51
C THR A 23 -9.88 -13.37 36.28
N PHE A 24 -10.00 -13.93 35.09
CA PHE A 24 -10.08 -13.16 33.84
C PHE A 24 -11.44 -13.42 33.16
N ASP A 25 -12.00 -12.39 32.56
CA ASP A 25 -13.27 -12.48 31.84
C ASP A 25 -13.07 -12.92 30.38
N ASN A 26 -11.88 -12.67 29.80
CA ASN A 26 -11.59 -13.01 28.41
C ASN A 26 -10.08 -13.18 28.15
N VAL A 27 -9.72 -14.14 27.33
CA VAL A 27 -8.36 -14.34 26.81
C VAL A 27 -8.43 -14.39 25.30
N SER A 28 -7.75 -13.49 24.61
CA SER A 28 -7.60 -13.48 23.17
C SER A 28 -6.22 -13.99 22.80
N LEU A 29 -6.16 -15.05 21.99
CA LEU A 29 -4.93 -15.56 21.39
C LEU A 29 -4.82 -14.99 19.97
N SER A 30 -3.71 -14.33 19.66
CA SER A 30 -3.41 -13.87 18.31
C SER A 30 -2.05 -14.41 17.87
N GLU A 31 -1.99 -14.93 16.66
CA GLU A 31 -0.74 -15.31 16.01
C GLU A 31 -0.32 -14.20 15.05
N SER A 32 0.96 -13.84 15.07
CA SER A 32 1.55 -12.98 14.04
C SER A 32 1.46 -13.69 12.70
N ASN A 33 1.13 -12.97 11.66
CA ASN A 33 1.12 -13.47 10.29
C ASN A 33 2.03 -12.60 9.41
N PHE A 34 2.29 -13.06 8.19
CA PHE A 34 3.19 -12.38 7.26
C PHE A 34 2.82 -10.89 7.04
N ALA A 35 1.53 -10.56 6.98
CA ALA A 35 1.10 -9.17 6.82
C ALA A 35 1.42 -8.33 8.06
N ASP A 36 1.27 -8.90 9.27
CA ASP A 36 1.63 -8.22 10.53
C ASP A 36 3.13 -7.93 10.58
N ASP A 37 3.98 -8.89 10.17
CA ASP A 37 5.44 -8.73 10.17
C ASP A 37 5.88 -7.66 9.16
N ILE A 38 5.30 -7.61 7.97
CA ILE A 38 5.57 -6.56 6.97
C ILE A 38 5.15 -5.18 7.48
N VAL A 39 3.94 -5.06 8.00
CA VAL A 39 3.45 -3.79 8.56
C VAL A 39 4.34 -3.31 9.69
N LEU A 40 4.75 -4.22 10.58
CA LEU A 40 5.69 -3.91 11.65
C LEU A 40 7.02 -3.40 11.11
N SER A 41 7.59 -4.09 10.11
CA SER A 41 8.82 -3.67 9.45
C SER A 41 8.68 -2.29 8.80
N MET A 42 7.59 -2.03 8.08
CA MET A 42 7.31 -0.72 7.48
C MET A 42 7.22 0.39 8.53
N TYR A 43 6.60 0.10 9.68
CA TYR A 43 6.52 1.04 10.80
C TYR A 43 7.91 1.34 11.39
N GLU A 44 8.68 0.30 11.70
CA GLU A 44 10.02 0.42 12.30
C GLU A 44 11.02 1.10 11.36
N GLN A 45 10.88 0.89 10.06
CA GLN A 45 11.67 1.57 9.02
C GLN A 45 11.20 3.01 8.76
N GLY A 46 10.09 3.47 9.34
CA GLY A 46 9.52 4.80 9.13
C GLY A 46 8.81 5.00 7.80
N ILE A 47 8.58 3.94 7.03
CA ILE A 47 7.91 3.99 5.72
C ILE A 47 6.45 4.42 5.87
N LEU A 48 5.74 3.89 6.87
CA LEU A 48 4.35 4.27 7.13
C LEU A 48 4.20 5.75 7.49
N GLY A 49 5.11 6.29 8.31
CA GLY A 49 5.11 7.71 8.65
C GLY A 49 5.38 8.60 7.42
N CYS A 50 6.29 8.20 6.53
CA CYS A 50 6.53 8.91 5.28
C CYS A 50 5.29 8.89 4.38
N LEU A 51 4.69 7.72 4.18
CA LEU A 51 3.49 7.55 3.36
C LEU A 51 2.30 8.36 3.91
N SER A 52 2.09 8.35 5.23
CA SER A 52 1.01 9.11 5.86
C SER A 52 1.21 10.62 5.74
N ASN A 53 2.44 11.10 5.81
CA ASN A 53 2.77 12.51 5.62
C ASN A 53 2.55 12.96 4.16
N SER A 54 2.94 12.13 3.17
CA SER A 54 2.73 12.41 1.76
C SER A 54 1.25 12.39 1.38
N LEU A 55 0.50 11.42 1.89
CA LEU A 55 -0.93 11.28 1.58
C LEU A 55 -1.82 12.29 2.32
N LYS A 56 -1.39 12.78 3.46
CA LYS A 56 -2.12 13.70 4.35
C LYS A 56 -3.46 13.15 4.86
N ASP A 57 -3.67 13.20 6.16
CA ASP A 57 -4.92 12.75 6.77
C ASP A 57 -6.08 13.71 6.46
N LYS A 58 -7.10 13.24 5.74
CA LYS A 58 -8.31 13.99 5.39
C LYS A 58 -9.45 13.82 6.40
N ARG A 59 -9.19 13.21 7.54
CA ARG A 59 -10.17 13.07 8.61
C ARG A 59 -10.31 14.38 9.41
N ARG A 60 -11.32 14.43 10.27
CA ARG A 60 -11.47 15.54 11.23
C ARG A 60 -10.37 15.46 12.29
N VAL A 61 -9.94 16.61 12.80
CA VAL A 61 -8.84 16.78 13.77
C VAL A 61 -8.97 15.87 15.02
N ASN A 62 -10.17 15.50 15.41
CA ASN A 62 -10.42 14.69 16.62
C ASN A 62 -10.59 13.18 16.32
N SER A 63 -9.94 12.67 15.30
CA SER A 63 -9.98 11.23 15.03
C SER A 63 -9.17 10.46 16.07
N SER A 64 -9.82 9.50 16.74
CA SER A 64 -9.20 8.70 17.82
C SER A 64 -8.21 7.64 17.34
N LEU A 65 -8.24 7.28 16.05
CA LEU A 65 -7.34 6.29 15.49
C LEU A 65 -6.18 6.96 14.75
N PRO A 66 -4.93 6.51 14.95
CA PRO A 66 -3.80 6.97 14.15
C PRO A 66 -4.01 6.72 12.65
N PHE A 67 -3.56 7.65 11.80
CA PHE A 67 -3.71 7.49 10.35
C PHE A 67 -2.83 6.36 9.82
N ASP A 68 -1.63 6.21 10.36
CA ASP A 68 -0.70 5.12 10.05
C ASP A 68 -1.34 3.74 10.28
N LEU A 69 -2.14 3.59 11.33
CA LEU A 69 -2.88 2.35 11.58
C LEU A 69 -3.87 2.05 10.45
N ILE A 70 -4.59 3.06 9.97
CA ILE A 70 -5.59 2.86 8.90
C ILE A 70 -4.91 2.50 7.59
N LEU A 71 -3.81 3.16 7.24
CA LEU A 71 -2.99 2.81 6.08
C LEU A 71 -2.45 1.38 6.21
N SER A 72 -1.96 1.00 7.39
CA SER A 72 -1.47 -0.34 7.68
C SER A 72 -2.54 -1.41 7.50
N LEU A 73 -3.77 -1.15 7.96
CA LEU A 73 -4.91 -2.06 7.75
C LEU A 73 -5.22 -2.24 6.26
N ALA A 74 -5.20 -1.16 5.48
CA ALA A 74 -5.44 -1.22 4.04
C ALA A 74 -4.34 -2.02 3.32
N ILE A 75 -3.07 -1.81 3.68
CA ILE A 75 -1.92 -2.56 3.15
C ILE A 75 -2.02 -4.04 3.52
N ALA A 76 -2.21 -4.35 4.81
CA ALA A 76 -2.33 -5.72 5.29
C ALA A 76 -3.49 -6.47 4.61
N ALA A 77 -4.62 -5.81 4.40
CA ALA A 77 -5.76 -6.38 3.70
C ALA A 77 -5.46 -6.72 2.24
N LYS A 78 -4.68 -5.88 1.56
CA LYS A 78 -4.24 -6.15 0.17
C LYS A 78 -3.24 -7.29 0.06
N MET A 79 -2.45 -7.53 1.10
CA MET A 79 -1.53 -8.68 1.16
C MET A 79 -2.26 -10.00 1.43
N LYS A 80 -3.45 -9.95 2.04
CA LYS A 80 -4.30 -11.11 2.27
C LYS A 80 -5.24 -11.31 1.08
N VAL A 81 -5.05 -12.39 0.35
CA VAL A 81 -5.91 -12.72 -0.81
C VAL A 81 -7.37 -12.88 -0.35
N LYS A 82 -8.31 -12.17 -0.97
CA LYS A 82 -9.77 -12.26 -0.75
C LYS A 82 -10.32 -11.61 0.53
N MET A 83 -9.70 -10.57 1.06
CA MET A 83 -10.36 -9.78 2.11
C MET A 83 -11.46 -8.87 1.53
N SER A 84 -12.63 -8.91 2.14
CA SER A 84 -13.70 -7.95 1.87
C SER A 84 -13.44 -6.62 2.60
N LEU A 85 -14.15 -5.56 2.22
CA LEU A 85 -14.03 -4.27 2.90
C LEU A 85 -14.42 -4.34 4.39
N SER A 86 -15.37 -5.22 4.74
CA SER A 86 -15.78 -5.47 6.13
C SER A 86 -14.68 -6.15 6.96
N ASP A 87 -13.76 -6.87 6.32
CA ASP A 87 -12.70 -7.62 7.01
C ASP A 87 -11.44 -6.76 7.24
N ILE A 88 -11.30 -5.64 6.52
CA ILE A 88 -10.12 -4.76 6.64
C ILE A 88 -9.83 -4.34 8.10
N PRO A 89 -10.82 -3.99 8.95
CA PRO A 89 -10.56 -3.67 10.35
C PRO A 89 -9.88 -4.78 11.15
N TYR A 90 -9.90 -6.01 10.64
CA TYR A 90 -9.29 -7.20 11.25
C TYR A 90 -8.05 -7.70 10.49
N ALA A 91 -7.54 -6.92 9.56
CA ALA A 91 -6.40 -7.32 8.73
C ALA A 91 -5.11 -7.50 9.54
N ILE A 92 -4.91 -6.72 10.59
CA ILE A 92 -3.81 -6.86 11.54
C ILE A 92 -4.34 -7.61 12.76
N GLN A 93 -3.71 -8.73 13.08
CA GLN A 93 -4.15 -9.63 14.15
C GLN A 93 -3.18 -9.61 15.36
N ASP A 94 -1.92 -9.26 15.16
CA ASP A 94 -0.98 -9.15 16.26
C ASP A 94 -1.23 -7.88 17.08
N HIS A 95 -1.68 -8.07 18.31
CA HIS A 95 -1.97 -6.97 19.24
C HIS A 95 -0.74 -6.10 19.56
N ARG A 96 0.48 -6.65 19.42
CA ARG A 96 1.72 -5.88 19.62
C ARG A 96 1.92 -4.91 18.47
N VAL A 97 1.61 -5.32 17.25
CA VAL A 97 1.65 -4.44 16.07
C VAL A 97 0.63 -3.33 16.21
N LEU A 98 -0.62 -3.67 16.60
CA LEU A 98 -1.65 -2.67 16.88
C LEU A 98 -1.21 -1.67 17.95
N ALA A 99 -0.62 -2.15 19.05
CA ALA A 99 -0.13 -1.28 20.13
C ALA A 99 1.01 -0.35 19.67
N LYS A 100 1.95 -0.83 18.84
CA LYS A 100 3.00 0.00 18.23
C LYS A 100 2.43 1.06 17.30
N LEU A 101 1.37 0.74 16.58
CA LEU A 101 0.63 1.69 15.73
C LEU A 101 -0.30 2.64 16.53
N GLY A 102 -0.21 2.62 17.86
CA GLY A 102 -0.94 3.52 18.74
C GLY A 102 -2.37 3.07 19.09
N TYR A 103 -2.71 1.80 18.88
CA TYR A 103 -4.01 1.26 19.23
C TYR A 103 -3.91 0.16 20.28
N ASN A 104 -4.55 0.42 21.42
CA ASN A 104 -4.74 -0.61 22.45
C ASN A 104 -6.12 -1.25 22.28
N ILE A 105 -6.16 -2.58 22.17
CA ILE A 105 -7.40 -3.35 22.08
C ILE A 105 -8.19 -3.37 23.39
N VAL A 106 -7.55 -3.00 24.47
CA VAL A 106 -8.14 -2.92 25.81
C VAL A 106 -8.35 -1.45 26.17
N ASP A 107 -9.51 -1.09 26.71
CA ASP A 107 -9.79 0.24 27.20
C ASP A 107 -9.13 0.51 28.58
N THR A 108 -9.35 1.70 29.13
CA THR A 108 -8.81 2.10 30.44
C THR A 108 -9.34 1.24 31.60
N ASP A 109 -10.50 0.63 31.42
CA ASP A 109 -11.17 -0.21 32.42
C ASP A 109 -10.80 -1.69 32.27
N GLY A 110 -9.93 -2.03 31.30
CA GLY A 110 -9.48 -3.39 31.03
C GLY A 110 -10.45 -4.21 30.19
N LYS A 111 -11.47 -3.59 29.56
CA LYS A 111 -12.41 -4.28 28.67
C LYS A 111 -11.92 -4.27 27.24
N LEU A 112 -12.14 -5.38 26.52
CA LEU A 112 -11.85 -5.47 25.10
C LEU A 112 -12.74 -4.52 24.29
N LYS A 113 -12.13 -3.74 23.41
CA LYS A 113 -12.86 -2.92 22.45
C LYS A 113 -13.42 -3.81 21.34
N GLU A 114 -14.68 -3.62 20.99
CA GLU A 114 -15.41 -4.50 20.08
C GLU A 114 -14.89 -4.44 18.62
N ALA A 115 -14.41 -3.29 18.15
CA ALA A 115 -13.89 -3.14 16.80
C ALA A 115 -12.98 -1.92 16.68
N LEU A 116 -11.95 -2.03 15.83
CA LEU A 116 -11.04 -0.93 15.46
C LEU A 116 -11.79 0.24 14.82
N MET A 117 -12.60 -0.05 13.82
CA MET A 117 -13.45 0.93 13.13
C MET A 117 -14.59 0.24 12.40
N ARG A 118 -15.63 1.03 12.08
CA ARG A 118 -16.74 0.53 11.25
C ARG A 118 -16.36 0.56 9.77
N GLU A 119 -16.83 -0.42 9.00
CA GLU A 119 -16.65 -0.46 7.54
C GLU A 119 -17.09 0.85 6.86
N SER A 120 -18.23 1.41 7.27
CA SER A 120 -18.74 2.67 6.71
C SER A 120 -17.77 3.84 6.89
N SER A 121 -17.09 3.92 8.04
CA SER A 121 -16.09 4.94 8.31
C SER A 121 -14.85 4.77 7.42
N LEU A 122 -14.41 3.53 7.22
CA LEU A 122 -13.31 3.20 6.32
C LEU A 122 -13.66 3.55 4.87
N ARG A 123 -14.85 3.17 4.41
CA ARG A 123 -15.34 3.49 3.06
C ARG A 123 -15.39 4.99 2.81
N LEU A 124 -15.93 5.76 3.77
CA LEU A 124 -15.98 7.23 3.68
C LEU A 124 -14.59 7.86 3.67
N LEU A 125 -13.63 7.28 4.38
CA LEU A 125 -12.26 7.77 4.38
C LEU A 125 -11.57 7.49 3.05
N LEU A 126 -11.62 6.24 2.59
CA LEU A 126 -10.98 5.84 1.32
C LEU A 126 -11.55 6.64 0.13
N GLY A 127 -12.86 6.92 0.12
CA GLY A 127 -13.50 7.76 -0.90
C GLY A 127 -13.09 9.24 -0.90
N LYS A 128 -12.29 9.69 0.06
CA LYS A 128 -11.74 11.07 0.05
C LYS A 128 -10.47 11.22 -0.77
N TYR A 129 -9.81 10.11 -1.11
CA TYR A 129 -8.57 10.11 -1.87
C TYR A 129 -8.84 9.73 -3.32
N ASN A 130 -8.34 10.52 -4.25
CA ASN A 130 -8.32 10.14 -5.65
C ASN A 130 -7.07 9.32 -5.98
N SER A 131 -7.04 8.72 -7.17
CA SER A 131 -5.93 7.90 -7.62
C SER A 131 -4.62 8.68 -7.69
N ASP A 132 -4.64 9.92 -8.18
CA ASP A 132 -3.42 10.72 -8.36
C ASP A 132 -2.75 11.04 -7.03
N GLU A 133 -3.53 11.31 -5.97
CA GLU A 133 -2.99 11.50 -4.62
C GLU A 133 -2.32 10.24 -4.08
N LEU A 134 -2.92 9.05 -4.34
CA LEU A 134 -2.36 7.78 -3.91
C LEU A 134 -1.05 7.45 -4.64
N PHE A 135 -1.01 7.67 -5.96
CA PHE A 135 0.21 7.43 -6.75
C PHE A 135 1.30 8.43 -6.42
N SER A 136 0.96 9.71 -6.27
CA SER A 136 1.92 10.73 -5.83
C SER A 136 2.53 10.36 -4.48
N ALA A 137 1.71 9.97 -3.50
CA ALA A 137 2.19 9.57 -2.18
C ALA A 137 3.09 8.32 -2.24
N TYR A 138 2.77 7.35 -3.09
CA TYR A 138 3.63 6.20 -3.34
C TYR A 138 4.97 6.62 -3.94
N ASN A 139 4.94 7.35 -5.06
CA ASN A 139 6.14 7.80 -5.76
C ASN A 139 7.03 8.66 -4.85
N ASP A 140 6.45 9.60 -4.11
CA ASP A 140 7.16 10.42 -3.13
C ASP A 140 7.83 9.57 -2.04
N THR A 141 7.10 8.57 -1.52
CA THR A 141 7.64 7.68 -0.49
C THR A 141 8.80 6.84 -1.02
N VAL A 142 8.66 6.27 -2.20
CA VAL A 142 9.72 5.45 -2.80
C VAL A 142 10.92 6.32 -3.14
N GLN A 143 10.74 7.39 -3.90
CA GLN A 143 11.84 8.19 -4.44
C GLN A 143 12.56 9.00 -3.37
N ASN A 144 11.85 9.59 -2.42
CA ASN A 144 12.44 10.49 -1.43
C ASN A 144 12.79 9.83 -0.10
N TYR A 145 12.28 8.62 0.17
CA TYR A 145 12.50 7.96 1.44
C TYR A 145 13.10 6.55 1.34
N ILE A 146 12.65 5.71 0.41
CA ILE A 146 13.16 4.33 0.28
C ILE A 146 14.44 4.32 -0.54
N MET A 147 14.43 4.87 -1.75
CA MET A 147 15.58 4.85 -2.66
C MET A 147 16.86 5.43 -2.03
N PRO A 148 16.84 6.57 -1.30
CA PRO A 148 18.06 7.11 -0.69
C PRO A 148 18.68 6.22 0.40
N LYS A 149 17.93 5.22 0.91
CA LYS A 149 18.43 4.28 1.92
C LYS A 149 19.05 3.01 1.33
N LEU A 150 18.94 2.82 0.02
CA LEU A 150 19.58 1.71 -0.67
C LEU A 150 21.09 1.94 -0.75
N ASN A 151 21.87 0.87 -0.57
CA ASN A 151 23.33 0.92 -0.65
C ASN A 151 23.85 1.31 -2.05
N ALA A 152 23.10 0.95 -3.09
CA ALA A 152 23.34 1.32 -4.47
C ALA A 152 22.04 1.74 -5.14
N GLN A 153 22.10 2.62 -6.11
CA GLN A 153 20.95 2.98 -6.94
C GLN A 153 20.93 2.08 -8.17
N PRO A 154 19.74 1.64 -8.63
CA PRO A 154 19.63 0.96 -9.91
C PRO A 154 20.19 1.81 -11.05
N ASP A 155 20.81 1.16 -12.01
CA ASP A 155 21.29 1.71 -13.29
C ASP A 155 20.58 1.07 -14.49
N ILE A 156 19.76 0.06 -14.23
CA ILE A 156 18.92 -0.60 -15.21
C ILE A 156 17.46 -0.49 -14.78
N HIS A 157 16.65 0.07 -15.64
CA HIS A 157 15.23 0.31 -15.38
C HIS A 157 14.38 -0.43 -16.43
N ILE A 158 13.29 -1.04 -15.98
CA ILE A 158 12.32 -1.71 -16.85
C ILE A 158 11.02 -0.93 -16.83
N LEU A 159 10.56 -0.52 -18.01
CA LEU A 159 9.27 0.14 -18.20
C LEU A 159 8.26 -0.86 -18.76
N ASP A 160 7.13 -0.99 -18.08
CA ASP A 160 6.04 -1.86 -18.51
C ASP A 160 4.67 -1.31 -18.10
N CYS A 161 3.62 -1.76 -18.79
CA CYS A 161 2.24 -1.48 -18.46
C CYS A 161 1.46 -2.76 -18.22
N THR A 162 0.58 -2.72 -17.22
CA THR A 162 -0.30 -3.83 -16.86
C THR A 162 -1.75 -3.38 -16.83
N ASP A 163 -2.63 -4.17 -17.44
CA ASP A 163 -4.07 -3.96 -17.36
C ASP A 163 -4.60 -4.48 -16.02
N LEU A 164 -5.37 -3.63 -15.33
CA LEU A 164 -6.05 -3.96 -14.08
C LEU A 164 -7.54 -4.11 -14.36
N GLU A 165 -7.97 -5.34 -14.66
CA GLU A 165 -9.37 -5.61 -14.93
C GLU A 165 -10.22 -5.58 -13.65
N VAL A 166 -11.42 -5.01 -13.77
CA VAL A 166 -12.42 -4.93 -12.72
C VAL A 166 -13.74 -5.52 -13.20
N ASN A 167 -14.67 -5.78 -12.28
CA ASN A 167 -15.97 -6.35 -12.63
C ASN A 167 -16.73 -5.41 -13.56
N LEU A 168 -17.17 -5.94 -14.71
CA LEU A 168 -17.92 -5.23 -15.76
C LEU A 168 -19.22 -4.61 -15.24
N ASP A 169 -19.93 -5.33 -14.37
CA ASP A 169 -21.26 -4.97 -13.89
C ASP A 169 -21.24 -3.92 -12.77
N ASN A 170 -20.07 -3.60 -12.23
CA ASN A 170 -19.95 -2.65 -11.15
C ASN A 170 -19.65 -1.23 -11.69
N ALA A 171 -20.67 -0.41 -11.72
CA ALA A 171 -20.57 0.99 -12.17
C ALA A 171 -19.76 1.91 -11.23
N ASN A 172 -19.44 1.45 -10.01
CA ASN A 172 -18.74 2.25 -8.99
C ASN A 172 -17.23 2.40 -9.22
N TYR A 173 -16.67 1.78 -10.26
CA TYR A 173 -15.28 1.96 -10.65
C TYR A 173 -15.14 3.24 -11.47
N GLU A 174 -14.97 4.36 -10.78
CA GLU A 174 -14.83 5.68 -11.40
C GLU A 174 -13.57 5.74 -12.29
N GLY A 175 -13.72 6.26 -13.50
CA GLY A 175 -12.61 6.35 -14.46
C GLY A 175 -12.20 5.05 -15.13
N ALA A 176 -12.84 3.91 -14.81
CA ALA A 176 -12.56 2.65 -15.48
C ALA A 176 -13.12 2.64 -16.91
N ASP A 177 -12.26 2.42 -17.89
CA ASP A 177 -12.66 2.28 -19.29
C ASP A 177 -13.20 0.88 -19.61
N VAL A 178 -14.08 0.82 -20.61
CA VAL A 178 -14.54 -0.45 -21.18
C VAL A 178 -13.91 -0.61 -22.55
N THR A 179 -13.20 -1.72 -22.77
CA THR A 179 -12.58 -2.07 -24.06
C THR A 179 -13.16 -3.35 -24.61
N LYS A 180 -12.97 -3.55 -25.92
CA LYS A 180 -13.34 -4.79 -26.60
C LYS A 180 -12.12 -5.29 -27.37
N ASN A 181 -11.70 -6.50 -27.10
CA ASN A 181 -10.60 -7.11 -27.83
C ASN A 181 -11.01 -7.54 -29.25
N LYS A 182 -10.04 -7.96 -30.07
CA LYS A 182 -10.29 -8.42 -31.44
C LYS A 182 -11.20 -9.65 -31.52
N LYS A 183 -11.30 -10.44 -30.45
CA LYS A 183 -12.18 -11.62 -30.37
C LYS A 183 -13.60 -11.26 -29.95
N GLY A 184 -13.82 -10.02 -29.54
CA GLY A 184 -15.13 -9.53 -29.11
C GLY A 184 -15.35 -9.58 -27.61
N ASP A 185 -14.38 -10.05 -26.82
CA ASP A 185 -14.48 -10.07 -25.35
C ASP A 185 -14.40 -8.63 -24.82
N VAL A 186 -15.23 -8.33 -23.85
CA VAL A 186 -15.35 -7.02 -23.23
C VAL A 186 -14.65 -7.04 -21.88
N SER A 187 -13.73 -6.12 -21.65
CA SER A 187 -13.05 -5.89 -20.37
C SER A 187 -13.33 -4.48 -19.88
N ARG A 188 -13.42 -4.31 -18.57
CA ARG A 188 -13.46 -3.02 -17.90
C ARG A 188 -12.28 -2.91 -16.95
N GLY A 189 -11.65 -1.74 -16.90
CA GLY A 189 -10.52 -1.60 -15.99
C GLY A 189 -9.69 -0.35 -16.19
N TYR A 190 -8.49 -0.45 -15.71
CA TYR A 190 -7.48 0.58 -15.69
C TYR A 190 -6.18 0.04 -16.25
N LYS A 191 -5.26 0.95 -16.51
CA LYS A 191 -3.89 0.65 -16.89
C LYS A 191 -2.93 1.22 -15.86
N LEU A 192 -1.99 0.41 -15.42
CA LEU A 192 -0.90 0.78 -14.53
C LEU A 192 0.40 0.75 -15.31
N GLY A 193 1.07 1.90 -15.44
CA GLY A 193 2.44 1.99 -15.92
C GLY A 193 3.42 1.94 -14.74
N THR A 194 4.53 1.23 -14.89
CA THR A 194 5.53 1.08 -13.84
C THR A 194 6.95 1.28 -14.40
N ILE A 195 7.80 1.95 -13.62
CA ILE A 195 9.26 1.89 -13.79
C ILE A 195 9.80 1.05 -12.65
N ARG A 196 10.49 -0.03 -12.99
CA ARG A 196 11.12 -0.95 -12.06
C ARG A 196 12.63 -0.90 -12.21
N GLY A 197 13.33 -0.44 -11.19
CA GLY A 197 14.78 -0.52 -11.09
C GLY A 197 15.24 -1.91 -10.68
N LEU A 198 16.28 -2.42 -11.33
CA LEU A 198 16.94 -3.67 -10.93
C LEU A 198 17.95 -3.36 -9.82
N TYR A 199 17.74 -3.93 -8.67
CA TYR A 199 18.59 -3.78 -7.48
C TYR A 199 19.06 -5.16 -7.02
N GLU A 200 20.34 -5.46 -7.14
CA GLU A 200 20.90 -6.79 -6.90
C GLU A 200 20.11 -7.87 -7.68
N ASP A 201 19.66 -8.92 -7.01
CA ASP A 201 18.86 -10.00 -7.59
C ASP A 201 17.33 -9.74 -7.55
N THR A 202 16.93 -8.53 -7.20
CA THR A 202 15.52 -8.17 -7.07
C THR A 202 15.21 -6.91 -7.87
N GLY A 203 13.96 -6.49 -7.86
CA GLY A 203 13.53 -5.25 -8.50
C GLY A 203 12.65 -4.44 -7.59
N ILE A 204 12.81 -3.13 -7.67
CA ILE A 204 12.03 -2.16 -6.91
C ILE A 204 11.17 -1.36 -7.87
N ILE A 205 9.87 -1.29 -7.64
CA ILE A 205 9.00 -0.38 -8.38
C ILE A 205 9.28 1.04 -7.88
N GLU A 206 9.98 1.81 -8.70
CA GLU A 206 10.47 3.15 -8.36
C GLU A 206 9.42 4.22 -8.62
N GLU A 207 8.60 4.01 -9.65
CA GLU A 207 7.57 4.95 -10.05
C GLU A 207 6.38 4.24 -10.68
N ILE A 208 5.19 4.78 -10.45
CA ILE A 208 3.94 4.28 -11.03
C ILE A 208 3.14 5.43 -11.61
N CYS A 209 2.38 5.15 -12.66
CA CYS A 209 1.34 6.01 -13.20
C CYS A 209 0.08 5.21 -13.52
N PHE A 210 -1.02 5.89 -13.72
CA PHE A 210 -2.33 5.25 -13.83
C PHE A 210 -3.20 5.96 -14.86
N GLY A 211 -3.99 5.18 -15.59
CA GLY A 211 -4.90 5.70 -16.58
C GLY A 211 -6.05 4.75 -16.89
N GLY A 212 -6.93 5.16 -17.77
CA GLY A 212 -7.99 4.29 -18.26
C GLY A 212 -7.42 3.18 -19.16
N LEU A 213 -8.12 2.05 -19.23
CA LEU A 213 -7.71 0.87 -20.00
C LEU A 213 -7.50 1.15 -21.50
N LYS A 214 -8.21 2.15 -22.05
CA LYS A 214 -8.05 2.59 -23.44
C LYS A 214 -6.80 3.42 -23.70
N THR A 215 -6.15 3.92 -22.66
CA THR A 215 -4.96 4.73 -22.82
C THR A 215 -3.84 3.89 -23.43
N HIS A 216 -3.24 4.35 -24.52
CA HIS A 216 -2.09 3.69 -25.12
C HIS A 216 -0.92 3.73 -24.15
N ASP A 217 -0.18 2.63 -24.02
CA ASP A 217 0.91 2.47 -23.06
C ASP A 217 1.94 3.60 -23.15
N LEU A 218 2.35 3.93 -24.38
CA LEU A 218 3.26 5.04 -24.63
C LEU A 218 2.71 6.39 -24.11
N ASN A 219 1.45 6.70 -24.37
CA ASN A 219 0.85 7.97 -23.93
C ASN A 219 0.75 8.06 -22.39
N LEU A 220 0.45 6.93 -21.74
CA LEU A 220 0.42 6.85 -20.29
C LEU A 220 1.80 7.09 -19.68
N THR A 221 2.83 6.46 -20.22
CA THR A 221 4.17 6.46 -19.64
C THR A 221 5.06 7.62 -20.11
N LYS A 222 4.73 8.27 -21.23
CA LYS A 222 5.54 9.36 -21.80
C LYS A 222 5.70 10.53 -20.81
N GLU A 223 4.63 10.95 -20.16
CA GLU A 223 4.68 12.03 -19.16
C GLU A 223 5.39 11.56 -17.88
N MET A 224 5.20 10.30 -17.48
CA MET A 224 5.94 9.71 -16.36
C MET A 224 7.45 9.76 -16.64
N ILE A 225 7.90 9.28 -17.80
CA ILE A 225 9.33 9.27 -18.17
C ILE A 225 9.91 10.69 -18.20
N LYS A 226 9.18 11.67 -18.78
CA LYS A 226 9.65 13.05 -18.86
C LYS A 226 9.81 13.71 -17.49
N ASN A 227 8.91 13.41 -16.56
CA ASN A 227 8.89 14.00 -15.23
C ASN A 227 9.60 13.16 -14.18
N SER A 228 10.02 11.96 -14.53
CA SER A 228 10.69 11.03 -13.63
C SER A 228 11.99 11.59 -13.08
N LYS A 229 12.24 11.35 -11.79
CA LYS A 229 13.49 11.69 -11.11
C LYS A 229 14.40 10.48 -10.89
N VAL A 230 13.97 9.30 -11.33
CA VAL A 230 14.73 8.05 -11.08
C VAL A 230 15.89 7.88 -12.05
N PHE A 231 15.79 8.40 -13.27
CA PHE A 231 16.84 8.23 -14.30
C PHE A 231 18.02 9.17 -14.08
N LYS A 232 19.21 8.67 -14.33
CA LYS A 232 20.48 9.40 -14.36
C LYS A 232 21.15 9.23 -15.72
N GLU A 233 22.08 10.10 -16.01
CA GLU A 233 22.91 9.96 -17.21
C GLU A 233 23.67 8.64 -17.18
N GLY A 234 23.55 7.87 -18.27
CA GLY A 234 24.17 6.56 -18.42
C GLY A 234 23.30 5.38 -18.01
N ASP A 235 22.14 5.60 -17.42
CA ASP A 235 21.20 4.53 -17.08
C ASP A 235 20.64 3.83 -18.32
N ILE A 236 20.27 2.57 -18.18
CA ILE A 236 19.70 1.74 -19.24
C ILE A 236 18.20 1.59 -19.01
N LEU A 237 17.37 2.05 -19.96
CA LEU A 237 15.94 1.79 -19.97
C LEU A 237 15.59 0.64 -20.91
N ILE A 238 15.01 -0.41 -20.35
CA ILE A 238 14.49 -1.57 -21.07
C ILE A 238 12.97 -1.43 -21.18
N ASN A 239 12.45 -1.50 -22.40
CA ASN A 239 11.01 -1.52 -22.67
C ASN A 239 10.69 -2.44 -23.85
N ASP A 240 9.43 -2.76 -24.03
CA ASP A 240 9.00 -3.50 -25.21
C ASP A 240 8.89 -2.59 -26.45
N ARG A 241 8.59 -3.19 -27.62
CA ARG A 241 8.48 -2.45 -28.89
C ARG A 241 7.29 -1.46 -28.92
N GLY A 242 6.29 -1.64 -28.06
CA GLY A 242 5.13 -0.76 -27.97
C GLY A 242 5.48 0.65 -27.48
N PHE A 243 6.64 0.81 -26.84
CA PHE A 243 7.13 2.10 -26.32
C PHE A 243 8.10 2.82 -27.28
N LEU A 244 8.35 2.29 -28.48
CA LEU A 244 9.24 2.93 -29.44
C LEU A 244 8.58 4.18 -30.03
N ASP A 245 9.03 5.33 -29.60
CA ASP A 245 8.61 6.66 -30.06
C ASP A 245 9.84 7.52 -30.34
N ARG A 246 9.90 8.10 -31.55
CA ARG A 246 11.04 8.91 -32.00
C ARG A 246 11.26 10.13 -31.10
N ASP A 247 10.17 10.79 -30.70
CA ASP A 247 10.26 12.01 -29.90
C ASP A 247 10.71 11.69 -28.46
N LEU A 248 10.25 10.56 -27.91
CA LEU A 248 10.70 10.08 -26.62
C LEU A 248 12.17 9.71 -26.63
N ILE A 249 12.63 9.00 -27.66
CA ILE A 249 14.06 8.64 -27.83
C ILE A 249 14.93 9.90 -27.95
N ASN A 250 14.48 10.88 -28.73
CA ASN A 250 15.20 12.14 -28.89
C ASN A 250 15.23 12.94 -27.57
N TYR A 251 14.13 12.97 -26.84
CA TYR A 251 14.06 13.60 -25.52
C TYR A 251 15.08 12.95 -24.56
N MET A 252 15.08 11.64 -24.45
CA MET A 252 16.01 10.92 -23.57
C MET A 252 17.49 11.15 -23.94
N LYS A 253 17.80 11.29 -25.23
CA LYS A 253 19.17 11.57 -25.68
C LYS A 253 19.65 12.99 -25.39
N ASN A 254 18.74 13.96 -25.33
CA ASN A 254 19.10 15.38 -25.25
C ASN A 254 18.96 15.95 -23.85
N GLU A 255 18.08 15.39 -23.04
CA GLU A 255 17.68 15.94 -21.74
C GLU A 255 18.06 15.03 -20.55
N ARG A 256 18.52 13.81 -20.83
CA ARG A 256 18.91 12.81 -19.87
C ARG A 256 20.23 12.16 -20.28
#